data_ad592d6e5c4c2a0dd306622004bceae2
#
_entry.id   ad592d6e5c4c2a0dd306622004bceae2
#
_cell.length_a   1.000
_cell.length_b   1.000
_cell.length_c   1.000
_cell.angle_alpha   90.00
_cell.angle_beta   90.00
_cell.angle_gamma   90.00
#
_symmetry.space_group_name_H-M   'P 1'
#
loop_
_entity.id
_entity.type
_entity.pdbx_description
1 polymer ?
#
loop_
_entity_poly.entity_id
_entity_poly.type
_entity_poly.pdbx_seq_one_letter_code
_entity_poly.pdbx_strand_id
1 'polypeptide(L)'
;MIMSIKSCLANSASLALGSLVGGAVIALSLQSPVQAQAAYGSYVGAGAGIGFGENSDLSLVLTGRYNVLELPISIRGTAFIGDGSAFVPTVSYDFPLSFNTEAYIGAGISLTNEGSPVGDETAFVLQPGVDYTLTDSNLVIFGNAIFAIGGESGGGTATSVQGGVGVQF
;
A
#
# COMPACT_ATOMS: atom_id res chain seq x y z
N MET A 1 -53.90 -3.17 -13.41
CA MET A 1 -52.64 -3.48 -14.12
C MET A 1 -51.64 -2.42 -13.73
N ILE A 2 -50.96 -2.62 -12.61
CA ILE A 2 -49.96 -1.70 -12.07
C ILE A 2 -48.65 -2.46 -12.04
N MET A 3 -47.79 -2.20 -13.01
CA MET A 3 -46.46 -2.77 -13.14
C MET A 3 -45.49 -2.00 -12.24
N SER A 4 -44.84 -2.74 -11.35
CA SER A 4 -43.86 -2.28 -10.36
C SER A 4 -42.54 -1.82 -11.01
N ILE A 5 -42.20 -0.55 -10.85
CA ILE A 5 -40.91 0.02 -11.23
C ILE A 5 -40.05 0.06 -9.96
N LYS A 6 -39.42 -1.05 -9.64
CA LYS A 6 -38.42 -1.11 -8.54
C LYS A 6 -37.27 -2.08 -8.86
N SER A 7 -36.48 -1.81 -9.89
CA SER A 7 -35.26 -2.59 -10.10
C SER A 7 -34.20 -1.91 -10.97
N CYS A 8 -34.06 -0.59 -10.89
CA CYS A 8 -33.05 0.11 -11.72
C CYS A 8 -32.08 1.04 -10.96
N LEU A 9 -32.03 0.98 -9.64
CA LEU A 9 -31.16 1.92 -8.87
C LEU A 9 -30.01 1.27 -8.10
N ALA A 10 -29.77 -0.02 -8.26
CA ALA A 10 -28.73 -0.71 -7.48
C ALA A 10 -27.38 -0.95 -8.20
N ASN A 11 -27.25 -0.52 -9.46
CA ASN A 11 -26.08 -0.91 -10.28
C ASN A 11 -25.15 0.23 -10.70
N SER A 12 -25.34 1.44 -10.20
CA SER A 12 -24.51 2.59 -10.62
C SER A 12 -23.41 2.99 -9.64
N ALA A 13 -23.34 2.38 -8.45
CA ALA A 13 -22.32 2.76 -7.44
C ALA A 13 -20.99 2.01 -7.57
N SER A 14 -20.98 0.84 -8.22
CA SER A 14 -19.77 -0.01 -8.31
C SER A 14 -18.82 0.36 -9.45
N LEU A 15 -19.23 1.17 -10.40
CA LEU A 15 -18.41 1.56 -11.57
C LEU A 15 -17.57 2.83 -11.35
N ALA A 16 -17.89 3.62 -10.33
CA ALA A 16 -17.20 4.89 -10.09
C ALA A 16 -15.89 4.75 -9.30
N LEU A 17 -15.69 3.67 -8.52
CA LEU A 17 -14.45 3.47 -7.75
C LEU A 17 -13.31 2.88 -8.59
N GLY A 18 -13.63 2.11 -9.63
CA GLY A 18 -12.62 1.48 -10.50
C GLY A 18 -11.87 2.46 -11.40
N SER A 19 -12.46 3.61 -11.73
CA SER A 19 -11.88 4.58 -12.66
C SER A 19 -10.92 5.57 -12.01
N LEU A 20 -10.97 5.77 -10.68
CA LEU A 20 -10.07 6.68 -9.96
C LEU A 20 -8.69 6.06 -9.69
N VAL A 21 -8.61 4.74 -9.54
CA VAL A 21 -7.32 4.05 -9.30
C VAL A 21 -6.52 3.91 -10.60
N GLY A 22 -7.19 3.67 -11.74
CA GLY A 22 -6.53 3.55 -13.05
C GLY A 22 -5.95 4.87 -13.58
N GLY A 23 -6.58 6.00 -13.24
CA GLY A 23 -6.14 7.33 -13.71
C GLY A 23 -4.90 7.86 -12.99
N ALA A 24 -4.68 7.48 -11.73
CA ALA A 24 -3.53 7.92 -10.95
C ALA A 24 -2.21 7.25 -11.36
N VAL A 25 -2.27 6.00 -11.84
CA VAL A 25 -1.09 5.24 -12.26
C VAL A 25 -0.52 5.75 -13.59
N ILE A 26 -1.36 6.26 -14.47
CA ILE A 26 -0.93 6.72 -15.82
C ILE A 26 -0.29 8.13 -15.77
N ALA A 27 -0.67 8.96 -14.81
CA ALA A 27 -0.13 10.31 -14.69
C ALA A 27 1.30 10.37 -14.13
N LEU A 28 1.77 9.30 -13.45
CA LEU A 28 3.10 9.21 -12.86
C LEU A 28 4.20 8.81 -13.86
N SER A 29 3.83 8.32 -15.04
CA SER A 29 4.79 7.80 -16.04
C SER A 29 5.35 8.86 -17.02
N LEU A 30 5.04 10.13 -16.87
CA LEU A 30 5.42 11.18 -17.80
C LEU A 30 6.53 12.14 -17.33
N GLN A 31 7.17 11.84 -16.18
CA GLN A 31 8.31 12.65 -15.74
C GLN A 31 9.61 12.02 -16.21
N SER A 32 10.33 12.77 -17.04
CA SER A 32 11.68 12.43 -17.50
C SER A 32 12.63 12.22 -16.33
N PRO A 33 13.55 11.24 -16.40
CA PRO A 33 14.49 10.98 -15.33
C PRO A 33 15.43 12.17 -15.14
N VAL A 34 15.25 12.89 -14.06
CA VAL A 34 16.29 13.78 -13.56
C VAL A 34 17.33 12.90 -12.90
N GLN A 35 18.46 12.74 -13.58
CA GLN A 35 19.63 12.07 -13.01
C GLN A 35 20.12 12.86 -11.81
N ALA A 36 19.92 12.34 -10.61
CA ALA A 36 20.85 12.51 -9.48
C ALA A 36 20.32 11.81 -8.23
N GLN A 37 21.13 10.91 -7.69
CA GLN A 37 21.04 10.29 -6.37
C GLN A 37 19.94 9.22 -6.22
N ALA A 38 20.22 8.08 -6.77
CA ALA A 38 19.36 6.92 -6.97
C ALA A 38 18.99 6.11 -5.70
N ALA A 39 19.40 6.51 -4.51
CA ALA A 39 19.09 5.73 -3.30
C ALA A 39 17.74 6.10 -2.67
N TYR A 40 17.13 7.23 -3.05
CA TYR A 40 15.97 7.79 -2.35
C TYR A 40 14.82 8.13 -3.30
N GLY A 41 14.62 7.37 -4.35
CA GLY A 41 13.59 7.63 -5.35
C GLY A 41 12.18 7.24 -4.93
N SER A 42 11.20 7.87 -5.57
CA SER A 42 9.82 7.43 -5.53
C SER A 42 9.67 6.15 -6.34
N TYR A 43 8.79 5.23 -5.92
CA TYR A 43 8.54 4.00 -6.67
C TYR A 43 7.08 3.56 -6.61
N VAL A 44 6.69 2.72 -7.55
CA VAL A 44 5.48 1.91 -7.50
C VAL A 44 5.87 0.45 -7.59
N GLY A 45 5.16 -0.42 -6.87
CA GLY A 45 5.51 -1.83 -6.81
C GLY A 45 4.32 -2.74 -6.63
N ALA A 46 4.57 -4.01 -6.85
CA ALA A 46 3.63 -5.08 -6.63
C ALA A 46 4.32 -6.24 -5.89
N GLY A 47 3.55 -6.99 -5.13
CA GLY A 47 4.06 -8.11 -4.36
C GLY A 47 2.96 -8.96 -3.77
N ALA A 48 3.30 -9.70 -2.75
CA ALA A 48 2.39 -10.53 -1.98
C ALA A 48 2.47 -10.17 -0.50
N GLY A 49 1.36 -10.33 0.19
CA GLY A 49 1.23 -10.14 1.64
C GLY A 49 0.49 -11.30 2.27
N ILE A 50 0.83 -11.57 3.52
CA ILE A 50 0.16 -12.55 4.35
C ILE A 50 -0.22 -11.91 5.68
N GLY A 51 -1.49 -12.07 6.08
CA GLY A 51 -1.98 -11.67 7.39
C GLY A 51 -1.69 -12.75 8.43
N PHE A 52 -1.50 -12.34 9.67
CA PHE A 52 -1.37 -13.21 10.85
C PHE A 52 -2.46 -12.81 11.85
N GLY A 53 -3.37 -13.70 12.15
CA GLY A 53 -4.52 -13.46 13.02
C GLY A 53 -5.70 -14.32 12.60
N GLU A 54 -6.89 -13.79 12.79
CA GLU A 54 -8.13 -14.51 12.39
C GLU A 54 -8.24 -14.69 10.87
N ASN A 55 -7.63 -13.80 10.09
CA ASN A 55 -7.61 -13.82 8.62
C ASN A 55 -6.18 -14.05 8.11
N SER A 56 -5.75 -15.32 8.03
CA SER A 56 -4.41 -15.73 7.57
C SER A 56 -4.37 -15.92 6.05
N ASP A 57 -4.79 -14.94 5.27
CA ASP A 57 -4.94 -15.09 3.83
C ASP A 57 -3.81 -14.43 3.04
N LEU A 58 -3.48 -15.06 1.91
CA LEU A 58 -2.54 -14.50 0.95
C LEU A 58 -3.23 -13.44 0.11
N SER A 59 -2.62 -12.29 0.00
CA SER A 59 -3.15 -11.17 -0.77
C SER A 59 -2.14 -10.64 -1.79
N LEU A 60 -2.65 -10.13 -2.90
CA LEU A 60 -1.84 -9.31 -3.81
C LEU A 60 -1.65 -7.93 -3.16
N VAL A 61 -0.43 -7.44 -3.22
CA VAL A 61 -0.06 -6.12 -2.68
C VAL A 61 0.34 -5.19 -3.83
N LEU A 62 -0.27 -4.01 -3.86
CA LEU A 62 0.19 -2.89 -4.67
C LEU A 62 0.67 -1.80 -3.72
N THR A 63 1.87 -1.30 -3.94
CA THR A 63 2.46 -0.26 -3.09
C THR A 63 2.98 0.90 -3.92
N GLY A 64 2.94 2.08 -3.32
CA GLY A 64 3.56 3.28 -3.86
C GLY A 64 4.28 4.03 -2.75
N ARG A 65 5.44 4.57 -3.07
CA ARG A 65 6.21 5.48 -2.22
C ARG A 65 6.48 6.76 -2.98
N TYR A 66 6.21 7.87 -2.34
CA TYR A 66 6.60 9.20 -2.79
C TYR A 66 7.56 9.82 -1.77
N ASN A 67 8.80 10.05 -2.17
CA ASN A 67 9.80 10.69 -1.33
C ASN A 67 9.57 12.21 -1.34
N VAL A 68 9.51 12.81 -0.16
CA VAL A 68 9.43 14.27 -0.02
C VAL A 68 10.86 14.80 -0.08
N LEU A 69 11.23 15.37 -1.23
CA LEU A 69 12.55 15.89 -1.49
C LEU A 69 13.06 16.79 -0.36
N GLU A 70 14.31 16.60 0.05
CA GLU A 70 15.04 17.32 1.11
C GLU A 70 14.74 16.87 2.55
N LEU A 71 13.76 16.01 2.78
CA LEU A 71 13.45 15.48 4.11
C LEU A 71 13.54 13.96 4.11
N PRO A 72 13.98 13.33 5.20
CA PRO A 72 13.95 11.87 5.34
C PRO A 72 12.53 11.37 5.63
N ILE A 73 11.57 11.81 4.83
CA ILE A 73 10.15 11.53 4.99
C ILE A 73 9.58 11.09 3.65
N SER A 74 8.82 10.01 3.67
CA SER A 74 8.07 9.54 2.51
C SER A 74 6.59 9.38 2.81
N ILE A 75 5.76 9.58 1.80
CA ILE A 75 4.35 9.20 1.82
C ILE A 75 4.25 7.85 1.14
N ARG A 76 3.61 6.90 1.80
CA ARG A 76 3.43 5.54 1.28
C ARG A 76 1.95 5.20 1.22
N GLY A 77 1.58 4.40 0.24
CA GLY A 77 0.24 3.82 0.14
C GLY A 77 0.38 2.35 -0.22
N THR A 78 -0.28 1.48 0.55
CA THR A 78 -0.32 0.04 0.28
C THR A 78 -1.76 -0.39 0.12
N ALA A 79 -2.07 -1.05 -0.99
CA ALA A 79 -3.37 -1.66 -1.25
C ALA A 79 -3.23 -3.18 -1.24
N PHE A 80 -4.12 -3.84 -0.51
CA PHE A 80 -4.26 -5.29 -0.45
C PHE A 80 -5.49 -5.69 -1.26
N ILE A 81 -5.32 -6.72 -2.08
CA ILE A 81 -6.35 -7.26 -2.95
C ILE A 81 -6.36 -8.78 -2.75
N GLY A 82 -7.46 -9.31 -2.22
CA GLY A 82 -7.64 -10.73 -1.92
C GLY A 82 -9.09 -11.00 -1.57
N ASP A 83 -9.34 -11.92 -0.65
CA ASP A 83 -10.70 -12.22 -0.15
C ASP A 83 -11.31 -11.01 0.56
N GLY A 84 -10.47 -10.26 1.31
CA GLY A 84 -10.75 -8.90 1.76
C GLY A 84 -9.82 -7.88 1.11
N SER A 85 -10.20 -6.62 1.13
CA SER A 85 -9.39 -5.52 0.60
C SER A 85 -9.07 -4.49 1.67
N ALA A 86 -7.88 -3.91 1.60
CA ALA A 86 -7.47 -2.83 2.46
C ALA A 86 -6.65 -1.79 1.72
N PHE A 87 -6.72 -0.56 2.20
CA PHE A 87 -5.83 0.52 1.77
C PHE A 87 -5.18 1.16 3.00
N VAL A 88 -3.87 1.22 3.00
CA VAL A 88 -3.07 1.66 4.15
C VAL A 88 -2.18 2.83 3.74
N PRO A 89 -2.65 4.07 3.86
CA PRO A 89 -1.83 5.26 3.74
C PRO A 89 -0.97 5.45 5.00
N THR A 90 0.33 5.69 4.80
CA THR A 90 1.29 5.95 5.86
C THR A 90 2.25 7.08 5.50
N VAL A 91 2.75 7.76 6.52
CA VAL A 91 3.90 8.65 6.43
C VAL A 91 5.06 7.95 7.13
N SER A 92 6.20 7.82 6.48
CA SER A 92 7.37 7.16 7.02
C SER A 92 8.52 8.12 7.25
N TYR A 93 9.33 7.81 8.24
CA TYR A 93 10.66 8.35 8.42
C TYR A 93 11.68 7.32 7.90
N ASP A 94 12.55 7.76 7.01
CA ASP A 94 13.42 6.88 6.24
C ASP A 94 14.86 7.01 6.74
N PHE A 95 15.53 5.85 6.99
CA PHE A 95 16.88 5.75 7.52
C PHE A 95 17.79 5.10 6.48
N PRO A 96 18.76 5.82 5.89
CA PRO A 96 19.71 5.21 4.98
C PRO A 96 20.66 4.28 5.77
N LEU A 97 20.63 2.99 5.44
CA LEU A 97 21.55 1.99 6.02
C LEU A 97 22.79 1.83 5.16
N SER A 98 22.64 1.94 3.83
CA SER A 98 23.72 1.88 2.87
C SER A 98 23.33 2.62 1.58
N PHE A 99 24.22 2.64 0.56
CA PHE A 99 23.93 3.26 -0.73
C PHE A 99 22.72 2.66 -1.46
N ASN A 100 22.35 1.43 -1.15
CA ASN A 100 21.29 0.68 -1.82
C ASN A 100 20.17 0.25 -0.88
N THR A 101 20.34 0.43 0.44
CA THR A 101 19.41 -0.09 1.44
C THR A 101 18.94 1.02 2.34
N GLU A 102 17.64 1.11 2.48
CA GLU A 102 16.97 2.07 3.34
C GLU A 102 15.99 1.32 4.25
N ALA A 103 16.09 1.54 5.55
CA ALA A 103 15.05 1.14 6.50
C ALA A 103 14.10 2.29 6.74
N TYR A 104 12.88 1.99 7.13
CA TYR A 104 11.91 3.01 7.48
C TYR A 104 10.97 2.55 8.58
N ILE A 105 10.36 3.52 9.24
CA ILE A 105 9.23 3.31 10.11
C ILE A 105 8.10 4.26 9.68
N GLY A 106 6.96 3.70 9.32
CA GLY A 106 5.77 4.42 8.92
C GLY A 106 4.71 4.42 10.01
N ALA A 107 3.88 5.45 10.02
CA ALA A 107 2.67 5.52 10.82
C ALA A 107 1.51 6.01 9.95
N GLY A 108 0.32 5.47 10.16
CA GLY A 108 -0.86 5.80 9.37
C GLY A 108 -2.13 5.14 9.86
N ILE A 109 -3.03 4.90 8.94
CA ILE A 109 -4.30 4.24 9.22
C ILE A 109 -4.54 3.10 8.22
N SER A 110 -5.24 2.05 8.64
CA SER A 110 -5.80 1.04 7.75
C SER A 110 -7.26 1.35 7.47
N LEU A 111 -7.63 1.35 6.21
CA LEU A 111 -9.00 1.39 5.73
C LEU A 111 -9.31 0.02 5.16
N THR A 112 -10.13 -0.77 5.85
CA THR A 112 -10.29 -2.20 5.60
C THR A 112 -11.74 -2.57 5.32
N ASN A 113 -11.92 -3.67 4.59
CA ASN A 113 -13.18 -4.41 4.54
C ASN A 113 -12.98 -5.76 5.25
N GLU A 114 -14.07 -6.43 5.61
CA GLU A 114 -14.06 -7.75 6.24
C GLU A 114 -13.17 -8.75 5.48
N GLY A 115 -12.39 -9.54 6.19
CA GLY A 115 -11.47 -10.52 5.63
C GLY A 115 -10.14 -9.95 5.13
N SER A 116 -9.77 -8.74 5.52
CA SER A 116 -8.51 -8.16 5.06
C SER A 116 -7.31 -8.64 5.88
N PRO A 117 -6.11 -8.75 5.28
CA PRO A 117 -4.90 -9.20 5.99
C PRO A 117 -4.38 -8.22 7.04
N VAL A 118 -4.96 -7.03 7.13
CA VAL A 118 -4.62 -6.00 8.14
C VAL A 118 -5.78 -5.74 9.11
N GLY A 119 -6.69 -6.70 9.22
CA GLY A 119 -7.85 -6.68 10.13
C GLY A 119 -9.14 -6.22 9.46
N ASP A 120 -10.22 -6.27 10.21
CA ASP A 120 -11.58 -6.00 9.74
C ASP A 120 -12.05 -4.58 10.09
N GLU A 121 -11.33 -3.90 10.97
CA GLU A 121 -11.68 -2.56 11.43
C GLU A 121 -10.63 -1.53 11.05
N THR A 122 -11.09 -0.29 10.82
CA THR A 122 -10.17 0.85 10.62
C THR A 122 -9.34 1.08 11.87
N ALA A 123 -8.02 1.04 11.73
CA ALA A 123 -7.11 1.05 12.86
C ALA A 123 -5.90 1.98 12.61
N PHE A 124 -5.23 2.34 13.69
CA PHE A 124 -3.92 2.97 13.62
C PHE A 124 -2.87 1.93 13.21
N VAL A 125 -1.97 2.34 12.30
CA VAL A 125 -0.96 1.45 11.72
C VAL A 125 0.45 1.93 12.06
N LEU A 126 1.30 0.96 12.45
CA LEU A 126 2.76 1.08 12.42
C LEU A 126 3.31 0.17 11.32
N GLN A 127 4.22 0.72 10.51
CA GLN A 127 4.77 0.03 9.33
C GLN A 127 6.30 0.14 9.30
N PRO A 128 7.04 -0.74 10.01
CA PRO A 128 8.48 -0.90 9.80
C PRO A 128 8.75 -1.64 8.49
N GLY A 129 9.82 -1.26 7.79
CA GLY A 129 10.19 -1.92 6.56
C GLY A 129 11.60 -1.58 6.07
N VAL A 130 11.97 -2.24 4.98
CA VAL A 130 13.26 -2.08 4.29
C VAL A 130 13.02 -2.06 2.79
N ASP A 131 13.65 -1.12 2.12
CA ASP A 131 13.71 -1.01 0.66
C ASP A 131 15.16 -1.23 0.22
N TYR A 132 15.35 -2.08 -0.79
CA TYR A 132 16.63 -2.37 -1.40
C TYR A 132 16.58 -2.04 -2.89
N THR A 133 17.37 -1.05 -3.32
CA THR A 133 17.48 -0.67 -4.73
C THR A 133 18.58 -1.50 -5.39
N LEU A 134 18.25 -2.18 -6.48
CA LEU A 134 19.23 -2.95 -7.24
C LEU A 134 20.20 -2.02 -7.95
N THR A 135 21.49 -2.32 -7.81
CA THR A 135 22.56 -1.58 -8.50
C THR A 135 22.37 -1.67 -10.01
N ASP A 136 22.56 -0.54 -10.69
CA ASP A 136 22.45 -0.40 -12.15
C ASP A 136 21.05 -0.70 -12.72
N SER A 137 20.02 -0.58 -11.91
CA SER A 137 18.63 -0.74 -12.35
C SER A 137 17.69 0.21 -11.59
N ASN A 138 16.49 0.41 -12.13
CA ASN A 138 15.44 1.17 -11.46
C ASN A 138 14.54 0.24 -10.60
N LEU A 139 15.03 -0.97 -10.27
CA LEU A 139 14.26 -1.94 -9.51
C LEU A 139 14.52 -1.78 -8.01
N VAL A 140 13.44 -1.86 -7.25
CA VAL A 140 13.43 -1.86 -5.79
C VAL A 140 12.83 -3.17 -5.33
N ILE A 141 13.49 -3.84 -4.39
CA ILE A 141 12.89 -4.91 -3.61
C ILE A 141 12.44 -4.29 -2.29
N PHE A 142 11.18 -4.42 -1.96
CA PHE A 142 10.64 -3.93 -0.71
C PHE A 142 10.15 -5.07 0.18
N GLY A 143 10.24 -4.85 1.49
CA GLY A 143 9.67 -5.75 2.49
C GLY A 143 9.30 -4.97 3.74
N ASN A 144 8.09 -5.23 4.27
CA ASN A 144 7.65 -4.56 5.49
C ASN A 144 6.62 -5.40 6.26
N ALA A 145 6.43 -5.02 7.52
CA ALA A 145 5.34 -5.51 8.35
C ALA A 145 4.37 -4.36 8.64
N ILE A 146 3.09 -4.68 8.78
CA ILE A 146 2.04 -3.76 9.21
C ILE A 146 1.45 -4.29 10.51
N PHE A 147 1.40 -3.43 11.51
CA PHE A 147 0.74 -3.66 12.79
C PHE A 147 -0.45 -2.70 12.90
N ALA A 148 -1.64 -3.22 12.68
CA ALA A 148 -2.90 -2.47 12.78
C ALA A 148 -3.46 -2.61 14.21
N ILE A 149 -3.24 -1.60 15.03
CA ILE A 149 -3.60 -1.57 16.46
C ILE A 149 -5.09 -1.29 16.59
N GLY A 150 -5.84 -2.27 17.08
CA GLY A 150 -7.31 -2.23 17.13
C GLY A 150 -7.96 -2.63 15.80
N GLY A 151 -7.23 -3.29 14.89
CA GLY A 151 -7.76 -3.71 13.58
C GLY A 151 -8.54 -5.02 13.61
N GLU A 152 -8.42 -5.84 14.65
CA GLU A 152 -9.22 -7.04 14.80
C GLU A 152 -10.53 -6.76 15.52
N SER A 153 -11.58 -7.52 15.17
CA SER A 153 -12.87 -7.49 15.85
C SER A 153 -12.69 -7.80 17.35
N GLY A 154 -12.92 -6.79 18.18
CA GLY A 154 -12.69 -6.88 19.63
C GLY A 154 -11.46 -6.12 20.13
N GLY A 155 -10.77 -5.35 19.28
CA GLY A 155 -9.69 -4.43 19.67
C GLY A 155 -8.29 -5.07 19.69
N GLY A 156 -8.11 -6.23 19.09
CA GLY A 156 -6.81 -6.87 18.90
C GLY A 156 -5.93 -6.16 17.86
N THR A 157 -4.65 -6.54 17.80
CA THR A 157 -3.72 -6.03 16.80
C THR A 157 -3.61 -7.02 15.64
N ALA A 158 -4.07 -6.62 14.47
CA ALA A 158 -3.82 -7.38 13.25
C ALA A 158 -2.40 -7.13 12.77
N THR A 159 -1.74 -8.21 12.33
CA THR A 159 -0.37 -8.14 11.82
C THR A 159 -0.32 -8.73 10.42
N SER A 160 0.36 -8.05 9.50
CA SER A 160 0.66 -8.62 8.19
C SER A 160 2.11 -8.37 7.79
N VAL A 161 2.65 -9.26 6.97
CA VAL A 161 3.97 -9.12 6.37
C VAL A 161 3.83 -9.18 4.86
N GLN A 162 4.49 -8.29 4.16
CA GLN A 162 4.47 -8.22 2.72
C GLN A 162 5.83 -7.91 2.13
N GLY A 163 5.99 -8.34 0.89
CA GLY A 163 7.19 -8.06 0.11
C GLY A 163 6.93 -8.16 -1.38
N GLY A 164 7.79 -7.52 -2.15
CA GLY A 164 7.64 -7.49 -3.59
C GLY A 164 8.74 -6.71 -4.29
N VAL A 165 8.44 -6.36 -5.53
CA VAL A 165 9.34 -5.59 -6.39
C VAL A 165 8.64 -4.34 -6.90
N GLY A 166 9.40 -3.28 -7.08
CA GLY A 166 8.92 -2.01 -7.59
C GLY A 166 9.85 -1.42 -8.65
N VAL A 167 9.35 -0.41 -9.32
CA VAL A 167 10.11 0.37 -10.30
C VAL A 167 10.19 1.81 -9.80
N GLN A 168 11.41 2.31 -9.71
CA GLN A 168 11.76 3.68 -9.34
C GLN A 168 11.58 4.65 -10.50
N PHE A 169 11.15 5.88 -10.21
CA PHE A 169 11.01 6.96 -11.19
C PHE A 169 11.39 8.31 -10.60
#